data_1dec58a5f1bf2573acc52081f708308d
#
_entry.id   1dec58a5f1bf2573acc52081f708308d
#
_cell.length_a   1.000
_cell.length_b   1.000
_cell.length_c   1.000
_cell.angle_alpha   90.00
_cell.angle_beta   90.00
_cell.angle_gamma   90.00
#
_symmetry.space_group_name_H-M   'P 1'
#
loop_
_entity.id
_entity.type
_entity.pdbx_description
1 polymer ?
#
loop_
_entity_poly.entity_id
_entity_poly.type
_entity_poly.pdbx_seq_one_letter_code
_entity_poly.pdbx_strand_id
1 'polypeptide(L)'
;MTKKAQFKFSERSKRHFEGRKSKKSANRKERHAKNQSADIYTLHSPPPSVETAYTTNKSVRPLEAKTSAQKNYINAIKNNCLTFGIGPAGTGKSYCAAAIAADALEAGRVERVILTRPAVEAGEQLGFLPGDVDEKFAVYIEAFRDTLNERLGSGAVDYYLRHGRIVAAPLAFMRGKTFSEDTFVILDEAQNTSVAQMKMFLTR
;
A
#
# COMPACT_ATOMS: atom_id res chain seq x y z
N MET A 1 -30.04 53.96 36.60
CA MET A 1 -31.02 54.03 35.51
C MET A 1 -30.33 53.54 34.25
N THR A 2 -30.56 52.26 33.85
CA THR A 2 -29.90 51.60 32.74
C THR A 2 -30.85 51.60 31.56
N LYS A 3 -30.51 52.29 30.48
CA LYS A 3 -31.29 52.23 29.22
C LYS A 3 -31.04 50.95 28.44
N LYS A 4 -32.07 50.10 28.31
CA LYS A 4 -32.09 48.99 27.39
C LYS A 4 -32.19 49.49 25.95
N ALA A 5 -31.18 49.25 25.13
CA ALA A 5 -31.24 49.43 23.70
C ALA A 5 -32.02 48.27 23.07
N GLN A 6 -33.22 48.53 22.54
CA GLN A 6 -33.98 47.57 21.74
C GLN A 6 -33.46 47.59 20.30
N PHE A 7 -32.88 46.48 19.87
CA PHE A 7 -32.44 46.26 18.46
C PHE A 7 -33.67 45.87 17.62
N LYS A 8 -34.17 46.77 16.78
CA LYS A 8 -35.18 46.42 15.77
C LYS A 8 -34.54 45.76 14.58
N PHE A 9 -34.74 44.48 14.43
CA PHE A 9 -34.35 43.74 13.22
C PHE A 9 -35.27 44.14 12.06
N SER A 10 -34.72 44.65 10.96
CA SER A 10 -35.50 45.06 9.79
C SER A 10 -36.08 43.85 9.05
N GLU A 11 -37.30 43.98 8.55
CA GLU A 11 -38.00 42.93 7.77
C GLU A 11 -37.21 42.45 6.54
N ARG A 12 -36.32 43.28 6.05
CA ARG A 12 -35.43 42.93 4.91
C ARG A 12 -34.44 41.83 5.27
N SER A 13 -34.00 41.77 6.52
CA SER A 13 -33.10 40.71 7.02
C SER A 13 -33.82 39.38 7.19
N LYS A 14 -35.12 39.38 7.51
CA LYS A 14 -35.92 38.17 7.66
C LYS A 14 -36.12 37.46 6.33
N ARG A 15 -36.45 38.17 5.24
CA ARG A 15 -36.63 37.57 3.89
C ARG A 15 -35.34 36.98 3.34
N HIS A 16 -34.17 37.57 3.66
CA HIS A 16 -32.89 37.02 3.20
C HIS A 16 -32.49 35.74 3.95
N PHE A 17 -32.94 35.58 5.20
CA PHE A 17 -32.68 34.40 6.01
C PHE A 17 -33.58 33.21 5.64
N GLU A 18 -34.82 33.46 5.30
CA GLU A 18 -35.77 32.41 4.84
C GLU A 18 -35.40 31.87 3.44
N GLY A 19 -34.99 32.74 2.49
CA GLY A 19 -34.51 32.35 1.18
C GLY A 19 -33.24 31.49 1.20
N ARG A 20 -32.37 31.67 2.20
CA ARG A 20 -31.19 30.82 2.42
C ARG A 20 -31.54 29.44 2.98
N LYS A 21 -32.57 29.33 3.84
CA LYS A 21 -33.02 28.03 4.38
C LYS A 21 -33.65 27.13 3.29
N SER A 22 -34.45 27.70 2.37
CA SER A 22 -35.07 26.94 1.29
C SER A 22 -34.05 26.42 0.27
N LYS A 23 -33.02 27.22 -0.12
CA LYS A 23 -31.95 26.80 -1.00
C LYS A 23 -31.03 25.74 -0.38
N LYS A 24 -30.79 25.78 0.94
CA LYS A 24 -30.00 24.75 1.64
C LYS A 24 -30.75 23.41 1.75
N SER A 25 -32.08 23.42 1.89
CA SER A 25 -32.87 22.20 1.97
C SER A 25 -33.02 21.50 0.61
N ALA A 26 -33.18 22.27 -0.47
CA ALA A 26 -33.20 21.73 -1.84
C ALA A 26 -31.86 21.10 -2.24
N ASN A 27 -30.76 21.78 -1.96
CA ASN A 27 -29.42 21.26 -2.26
C ASN A 27 -29.01 20.04 -1.39
N ARG A 28 -29.61 19.88 -0.19
CA ARG A 28 -29.44 18.72 0.65
C ARG A 28 -30.25 17.50 0.14
N LYS A 29 -31.46 17.71 -0.41
CA LYS A 29 -32.25 16.65 -1.04
C LYS A 29 -31.63 16.16 -2.33
N GLU A 30 -31.07 17.02 -3.18
CA GLU A 30 -30.35 16.60 -4.40
C GLU A 30 -29.05 15.84 -4.09
N ARG A 31 -28.32 16.20 -3.04
CA ARG A 31 -27.14 15.45 -2.59
C ARG A 31 -27.50 14.07 -2.05
N HIS A 32 -28.67 13.91 -1.38
CA HIS A 32 -29.15 12.61 -0.94
C HIS A 32 -29.66 11.73 -2.10
N ALA A 33 -30.24 12.32 -3.15
CA ALA A 33 -30.68 11.56 -4.33
C ALA A 33 -29.51 11.07 -5.20
N LYS A 34 -28.38 11.81 -5.23
CA LYS A 34 -27.16 11.36 -5.95
C LYS A 34 -26.34 10.29 -5.19
N ASN A 35 -26.60 10.07 -3.90
CA ASN A 35 -25.90 9.05 -3.09
C ASN A 35 -26.69 7.74 -2.97
N GLN A 36 -27.81 7.57 -3.67
CA GLN A 36 -28.61 6.33 -3.66
C GLN A 36 -28.31 5.38 -4.82
N SER A 37 -27.32 5.68 -5.67
CA SER A 37 -26.76 4.74 -6.61
C SER A 37 -25.29 4.40 -6.26
N ALA A 38 -25.00 4.23 -4.97
CA ALA A 38 -23.81 3.48 -4.59
C ALA A 38 -24.16 2.02 -4.86
N ASP A 39 -23.73 1.52 -5.99
CA ASP A 39 -23.76 0.10 -6.29
C ASP A 39 -23.12 -0.63 -5.12
N ILE A 40 -23.93 -1.39 -4.40
CA ILE A 40 -23.47 -2.34 -3.39
C ILE A 40 -22.75 -3.41 -4.19
N TYR A 41 -21.45 -3.26 -4.41
CA TYR A 41 -20.61 -4.34 -4.87
C TYR A 41 -20.68 -5.43 -3.81
N THR A 42 -21.45 -6.48 -4.11
CA THR A 42 -21.51 -7.68 -3.29
C THR A 42 -20.09 -8.21 -3.16
N LEU A 43 -19.63 -8.40 -1.93
CA LEU A 43 -18.29 -8.87 -1.52
C LEU A 43 -17.89 -10.26 -2.08
N HIS A 44 -18.60 -10.76 -3.10
CA HIS A 44 -18.46 -12.10 -3.65
C HIS A 44 -18.23 -12.14 -5.18
N SER A 45 -18.01 -11.00 -5.82
CA SER A 45 -17.53 -11.03 -7.19
C SER A 45 -15.99 -11.12 -7.15
N PRO A 46 -15.38 -12.14 -7.75
CA PRO A 46 -13.94 -12.14 -7.93
C PRO A 46 -13.57 -10.86 -8.67
N PRO A 47 -12.46 -10.19 -8.32
CA PRO A 47 -12.00 -9.03 -9.07
C PRO A 47 -11.91 -9.41 -10.55
N PRO A 48 -12.28 -8.51 -11.49
CA PRO A 48 -12.18 -8.80 -12.91
C PRO A 48 -10.76 -9.30 -13.19
N SER A 49 -10.67 -10.42 -13.92
CA SER A 49 -9.39 -10.99 -14.30
C SER A 49 -8.53 -9.90 -14.94
N VAL A 50 -7.32 -9.72 -14.46
CA VAL A 50 -6.39 -8.64 -14.83
C VAL A 50 -6.02 -8.67 -16.34
N GLU A 51 -6.42 -9.72 -17.05
CA GLU A 51 -6.10 -9.96 -18.46
C GLU A 51 -6.62 -8.90 -19.44
N THR A 52 -7.59 -8.08 -19.09
CA THR A 52 -8.24 -7.16 -20.05
C THR A 52 -7.82 -5.70 -19.96
N ALA A 53 -7.04 -5.28 -18.95
CA ALA A 53 -6.82 -3.86 -18.71
C ALA A 53 -5.45 -3.31 -19.14
N TYR A 54 -4.42 -4.15 -19.29
CA TYR A 54 -3.04 -3.67 -19.46
C TYR A 54 -2.27 -4.50 -20.49
N THR A 55 -2.50 -4.23 -21.79
CA THR A 55 -1.56 -4.63 -22.85
C THR A 55 -0.31 -3.76 -22.78
N THR A 56 0.53 -3.96 -21.80
CA THR A 56 1.90 -3.47 -21.85
C THR A 56 2.75 -4.55 -22.53
N ASN A 57 3.63 -4.13 -23.45
CA ASN A 57 4.63 -4.99 -24.09
C ASN A 57 5.56 -5.56 -23.00
N LYS A 58 5.10 -6.63 -22.35
CA LYS A 58 5.81 -7.29 -21.27
C LYS A 58 6.75 -8.33 -21.88
N SER A 59 8.00 -7.94 -22.10
CA SER A 59 9.09 -8.88 -22.34
C SER A 59 9.60 -9.41 -20.99
N VAL A 60 8.83 -10.29 -20.35
CA VAL A 60 9.25 -10.88 -19.08
C VAL A 60 10.25 -11.98 -19.38
N ARG A 61 11.53 -11.65 -19.22
CA ARG A 61 12.58 -12.67 -19.19
C ARG A 61 12.40 -13.53 -17.93
N PRO A 62 12.54 -14.85 -18.00
CA PRO A 62 12.57 -15.69 -16.80
C PRO A 62 13.62 -15.18 -15.81
N LEU A 63 13.33 -15.31 -14.50
CA LEU A 63 14.32 -14.98 -13.49
C LEU A 63 15.46 -16.00 -13.57
N GLU A 64 16.61 -15.56 -14.08
CA GLU A 64 17.80 -16.39 -14.21
C GLU A 64 18.81 -16.07 -13.12
N ALA A 65 19.32 -17.12 -12.50
CA ALA A 65 20.39 -16.99 -11.53
C ALA A 65 21.72 -16.73 -12.26
N LYS A 66 22.40 -15.65 -11.93
CA LYS A 66 23.73 -15.32 -12.48
C LYS A 66 24.86 -16.07 -11.76
N THR A 67 24.62 -16.58 -10.57
CA THR A 67 25.58 -17.33 -9.76
C THR A 67 24.94 -18.55 -9.12
N SER A 68 25.77 -19.52 -8.69
CA SER A 68 25.29 -20.70 -7.94
C SER A 68 24.62 -20.31 -6.62
N ALA A 69 25.14 -19.29 -5.94
CA ALA A 69 24.58 -18.77 -4.71
C ALA A 69 23.17 -18.19 -4.93
N GLN A 70 22.97 -17.40 -6.01
CA GLN A 70 21.63 -16.92 -6.39
C GLN A 70 20.68 -18.06 -6.72
N LYS A 71 21.16 -19.09 -7.44
CA LYS A 71 20.35 -20.28 -7.74
C LYS A 71 19.86 -20.97 -6.48
N ASN A 72 20.76 -21.17 -5.51
CA ASN A 72 20.41 -21.75 -4.22
C ASN A 72 19.41 -20.90 -3.45
N TYR A 73 19.60 -19.56 -3.44
CA TYR A 73 18.70 -18.61 -2.78
C TYR A 73 17.30 -18.62 -3.42
N ILE A 74 17.21 -18.56 -4.75
CA ILE A 74 15.94 -18.65 -5.50
C ILE A 74 15.21 -19.95 -5.17
N ASN A 75 15.94 -21.07 -5.16
CA ASN A 75 15.37 -22.38 -4.81
C ASN A 75 14.91 -22.41 -3.34
N ALA A 76 15.69 -21.83 -2.41
CA ALA A 76 15.30 -21.75 -1.01
C ALA A 76 13.99 -20.97 -0.82
N ILE A 77 13.84 -19.82 -1.48
CA ILE A 77 12.60 -19.04 -1.42
C ILE A 77 11.39 -19.83 -1.96
N LYS A 78 11.58 -20.57 -3.05
CA LYS A 78 10.49 -21.32 -3.70
C LYS A 78 10.02 -22.54 -2.88
N ASN A 79 10.90 -23.11 -2.06
CA ASN A 79 10.66 -24.39 -1.40
C ASN A 79 10.48 -24.30 0.12
N ASN A 80 10.60 -23.13 0.72
CA ASN A 80 10.48 -22.94 2.19
C ASN A 80 9.55 -21.78 2.51
N CYS A 81 8.83 -21.88 3.63
CA CYS A 81 8.00 -20.78 4.11
C CYS A 81 8.82 -19.62 4.69
N LEU A 82 10.04 -19.89 5.16
CA LEU A 82 10.95 -18.88 5.68
C LEU A 82 12.34 -19.04 5.10
N THR A 83 12.90 -17.97 4.57
CA THR A 83 14.24 -17.96 3.98
C THR A 83 15.01 -16.74 4.44
N PHE A 84 16.24 -16.92 4.90
CA PHE A 84 17.17 -15.83 5.22
C PHE A 84 18.19 -15.67 4.09
N GLY A 85 18.19 -14.48 3.47
CA GLY A 85 19.19 -14.10 2.47
C GLY A 85 20.36 -13.37 3.13
N ILE A 86 21.49 -14.02 3.35
CA ILE A 86 22.69 -13.46 3.97
C ILE A 86 23.79 -13.34 2.91
N GLY A 87 24.45 -12.18 2.85
CA GLY A 87 25.55 -11.95 1.91
C GLY A 87 25.87 -10.48 1.70
N PRO A 88 26.95 -10.16 0.99
CA PRO A 88 27.38 -8.78 0.71
C PRO A 88 26.32 -7.98 -0.04
N ALA A 89 26.45 -6.65 0.02
CA ALA A 89 25.65 -5.75 -0.80
C ALA A 89 25.87 -6.02 -2.32
N GLY A 90 24.86 -5.69 -3.13
CA GLY A 90 24.97 -5.85 -4.60
C GLY A 90 24.88 -7.28 -5.14
N THR A 91 24.67 -8.30 -4.29
CA THR A 91 24.57 -9.72 -4.72
C THR A 91 23.18 -10.10 -5.24
N GLY A 92 22.22 -9.16 -5.28
CA GLY A 92 20.88 -9.36 -5.82
C GLY A 92 19.89 -10.01 -4.86
N LYS A 93 20.11 -9.98 -3.54
CA LYS A 93 19.18 -10.58 -2.55
C LYS A 93 17.77 -9.99 -2.66
N SER A 94 17.64 -8.66 -2.55
CA SER A 94 16.36 -7.95 -2.61
C SER A 94 15.72 -8.09 -4.00
N TYR A 95 16.52 -8.02 -5.07
CA TYR A 95 16.07 -8.24 -6.44
C TYR A 95 15.46 -9.63 -6.64
N CYS A 96 16.15 -10.70 -6.25
CA CYS A 96 15.64 -12.07 -6.41
C CYS A 96 14.35 -12.29 -5.60
N ALA A 97 14.29 -11.78 -4.36
CA ALA A 97 13.10 -11.90 -3.52
C ALA A 97 11.91 -11.15 -4.14
N ALA A 98 12.11 -9.90 -4.57
CA ALA A 98 11.07 -9.08 -5.20
C ALA A 98 10.57 -9.68 -6.53
N ALA A 99 11.49 -10.19 -7.35
CA ALA A 99 11.14 -10.84 -8.62
C ALA A 99 10.27 -12.10 -8.39
N ILE A 100 10.64 -12.95 -7.42
CA ILE A 100 9.85 -14.14 -7.09
C ILE A 100 8.48 -13.76 -6.52
N ALA A 101 8.41 -12.73 -5.66
CA ALA A 101 7.17 -12.22 -5.11
C ALA A 101 6.24 -11.68 -6.21
N ALA A 102 6.80 -10.91 -7.16
CA ALA A 102 6.07 -10.40 -8.32
C ALA A 102 5.52 -11.53 -9.19
N ASP A 103 6.36 -12.54 -9.51
CA ASP A 103 5.95 -13.72 -10.28
C ASP A 103 4.87 -14.55 -9.56
N ALA A 104 4.94 -14.62 -8.22
CA ALA A 104 3.94 -15.31 -7.42
C ALA A 104 2.60 -14.56 -7.40
N LEU A 105 2.63 -13.23 -7.30
CA LEU A 105 1.46 -12.37 -7.32
C LEU A 105 0.76 -12.42 -8.69
N GLU A 106 1.53 -12.34 -9.77
CA GLU A 106 1.01 -12.39 -11.13
C GLU A 106 0.39 -13.75 -11.45
N ALA A 107 1.05 -14.84 -11.05
CA ALA A 107 0.54 -16.19 -11.22
C ALA A 107 -0.63 -16.54 -10.28
N GLY A 108 -1.08 -15.62 -9.44
CA GLY A 108 -2.16 -15.83 -8.47
C GLY A 108 -1.81 -16.85 -7.37
N ARG A 109 -0.52 -17.18 -7.17
CA ARG A 109 -0.07 -18.06 -6.08
C ARG A 109 -0.12 -17.38 -4.73
N VAL A 110 -0.08 -16.06 -4.72
CA VAL A 110 -0.31 -15.23 -3.54
C VAL A 110 -1.26 -14.10 -3.90
N GLU A 111 -2.06 -13.68 -2.95
CA GLU A 111 -2.99 -12.56 -3.14
C GLU A 111 -2.33 -11.22 -2.82
N ARG A 112 -1.30 -11.23 -1.98
CA ARG A 112 -0.67 -10.00 -1.49
C ARG A 112 0.84 -10.14 -1.35
N VAL A 113 1.54 -9.05 -1.65
CA VAL A 113 2.97 -8.88 -1.39
C VAL A 113 3.15 -7.75 -0.39
N ILE A 114 3.88 -8.00 0.69
CA ILE A 114 4.22 -7.00 1.70
C ILE A 114 5.72 -6.76 1.68
N LEU A 115 6.11 -5.50 1.46
CA LEU A 115 7.48 -5.05 1.49
C LEU A 115 7.68 -4.24 2.78
N THR A 116 8.59 -4.68 3.63
CA THR A 116 8.82 -4.02 4.90
C THR A 116 10.31 -3.89 5.20
N ARG A 117 10.67 -2.82 5.90
CA ARG A 117 12.01 -2.54 6.40
C ARG A 117 11.93 -2.00 7.83
N PRO A 118 12.96 -2.17 8.65
CA PRO A 118 13.07 -1.44 9.92
C PRO A 118 13.09 0.07 9.66
N ALA A 119 12.42 0.84 10.52
CA ALA A 119 12.33 2.30 10.38
C ALA A 119 13.64 3.06 10.70
N VAL A 120 14.68 2.34 11.15
CA VAL A 120 15.94 2.93 11.59
C VAL A 120 17.03 2.55 10.60
N GLU A 121 17.38 3.46 9.71
CA GLU A 121 18.65 3.43 9.01
C GLU A 121 19.62 4.34 9.76
N ALA A 122 20.74 3.77 10.25
CA ALA A 122 21.95 4.47 10.69
C ALA A 122 21.75 5.83 11.42
N GLY A 123 20.80 5.93 12.35
CA GLY A 123 20.60 7.14 13.15
C GLY A 123 19.54 8.11 12.66
N GLU A 124 18.90 7.87 11.55
CA GLU A 124 17.79 8.70 11.07
C GLU A 124 16.45 8.23 11.62
N GLN A 125 15.72 9.12 12.28
CA GLN A 125 14.37 8.84 12.75
C GLN A 125 13.38 9.21 11.64
N LEU A 126 12.42 8.33 11.36
CA LEU A 126 11.36 8.54 10.35
C LEU A 126 10.59 9.86 10.55
N GLY A 127 10.64 10.42 11.76
CA GLY A 127 10.04 11.72 12.09
C GLY A 127 10.66 12.92 11.37
N PHE A 128 11.89 12.79 10.86
CA PHE A 128 12.60 13.87 10.15
C PHE A 128 12.33 13.91 8.65
N LEU A 129 11.70 12.90 8.05
CA LEU A 129 11.32 12.97 6.64
C LEU A 129 10.13 13.93 6.51
N PRO A 130 10.26 15.02 5.73
CA PRO A 130 9.13 15.90 5.43
C PRO A 130 8.12 15.13 4.57
N GLY A 131 6.83 15.39 4.76
CA GLY A 131 5.75 14.81 3.97
C GLY A 131 4.73 14.03 4.78
N ASP A 132 3.65 13.68 4.10
CA ASP A 132 2.57 12.84 4.62
C ASP A 132 3.07 11.38 4.84
N VAL A 133 2.29 10.60 5.57
CA VAL A 133 2.58 9.19 5.86
C VAL A 133 2.78 8.40 4.57
N ASP A 134 1.97 8.66 3.56
CA ASP A 134 2.04 8.01 2.25
C ASP A 134 3.31 8.39 1.47
N GLU A 135 3.77 9.63 1.55
CA GLU A 135 5.04 10.08 0.95
C GLU A 135 6.25 9.43 1.62
N LYS A 136 6.21 9.27 2.94
CA LYS A 136 7.26 8.55 3.69
C LYS A 136 7.33 7.07 3.32
N PHE A 137 6.19 6.46 2.96
CA PHE A 137 6.15 5.07 2.51
C PHE A 137 6.62 4.87 1.07
N ALA A 138 6.54 5.90 0.23
CA ALA A 138 7.04 5.85 -1.13
C ALA A 138 8.53 5.47 -1.19
N VAL A 139 9.34 5.93 -0.22
CA VAL A 139 10.76 5.59 -0.11
C VAL A 139 11.00 4.08 0.06
N TYR A 140 10.09 3.37 0.76
CA TYR A 140 10.24 1.92 0.97
C TYR A 140 9.94 1.10 -0.28
N ILE A 141 9.02 1.56 -1.11
CA ILE A 141 8.70 0.86 -2.35
C ILE A 141 9.73 1.17 -3.43
N GLU A 142 10.36 2.35 -3.39
CA GLU A 142 11.29 2.78 -4.44
C GLU A 142 12.45 1.79 -4.62
N ALA A 143 12.97 1.23 -3.52
CA ALA A 143 14.01 0.20 -3.55
C ALA A 143 13.60 -1.07 -4.33
N PHE A 144 12.30 -1.32 -4.47
CA PHE A 144 11.74 -2.49 -5.16
C PHE A 144 11.06 -2.13 -6.47
N ARG A 145 10.77 -0.83 -6.69
CA ARG A 145 9.95 -0.35 -7.81
C ARG A 145 10.48 -0.79 -9.16
N ASP A 146 11.78 -0.67 -9.38
CA ASP A 146 12.39 -1.07 -10.66
C ASP A 146 12.19 -2.55 -10.94
N THR A 147 12.43 -3.40 -9.93
CA THR A 147 12.24 -4.86 -10.06
C THR A 147 10.77 -5.21 -10.28
N LEU A 148 9.86 -4.57 -9.56
CA LEU A 148 8.42 -4.78 -9.71
C LEU A 148 7.94 -4.31 -11.09
N ASN A 149 8.40 -3.15 -11.56
CA ASN A 149 8.08 -2.63 -12.90
C ASN A 149 8.63 -3.52 -14.01
N GLU A 150 9.86 -4.04 -13.86
CA GLU A 150 10.45 -5.01 -14.79
C GLU A 150 9.58 -6.27 -14.91
N ARG A 151 9.08 -6.78 -13.78
CA ARG A 151 8.35 -8.06 -13.71
C ARG A 151 6.88 -7.95 -14.07
N LEU A 152 6.21 -6.92 -13.60
CA LEU A 152 4.75 -6.75 -13.68
C LEU A 152 4.33 -5.68 -14.73
N GLY A 153 5.24 -4.75 -15.04
CA GLY A 153 4.92 -3.51 -15.76
C GLY A 153 4.39 -2.41 -14.82
N SER A 154 4.73 -1.16 -15.12
CA SER A 154 4.43 -0.01 -14.26
C SER A 154 2.93 0.16 -13.99
N GLY A 155 2.08 0.00 -15.01
CA GLY A 155 0.63 0.11 -14.85
C GLY A 155 0.05 -0.95 -13.90
N ALA A 156 0.57 -2.18 -13.93
CA ALA A 156 0.15 -3.24 -13.01
C ALA A 156 0.65 -2.97 -11.57
N VAL A 157 1.86 -2.47 -11.41
CA VAL A 157 2.39 -2.09 -10.09
C VAL A 157 1.53 -1.01 -9.45
N ASP A 158 1.19 0.06 -10.19
CA ASP A 158 0.32 1.13 -9.70
C ASP A 158 -1.09 0.63 -9.37
N TYR A 159 -1.63 -0.29 -10.16
CA TYR A 159 -2.90 -0.95 -9.87
C TYR A 159 -2.84 -1.74 -8.58
N TYR A 160 -1.83 -2.60 -8.41
CA TYR A 160 -1.67 -3.44 -7.22
C TYR A 160 -1.43 -2.63 -5.94
N LEU A 161 -0.70 -1.51 -6.04
CA LEU A 161 -0.52 -0.57 -4.93
C LEU A 161 -1.85 0.05 -4.49
N ARG A 162 -2.63 0.60 -5.44
CA ARG A 162 -3.92 1.21 -5.14
C ARG A 162 -4.93 0.23 -4.53
N HIS A 163 -4.88 -1.04 -4.93
CA HIS A 163 -5.78 -2.08 -4.43
C HIS A 163 -5.22 -2.85 -3.22
N GLY A 164 -4.09 -2.42 -2.66
CA GLY A 164 -3.49 -3.05 -1.49
C GLY A 164 -3.01 -4.48 -1.71
N ARG A 165 -2.79 -4.89 -2.95
CA ARG A 165 -2.16 -6.17 -3.31
C ARG A 165 -0.64 -6.11 -3.20
N ILE A 166 -0.04 -4.95 -3.38
CA ILE A 166 1.33 -4.63 -2.98
C ILE A 166 1.23 -3.59 -1.88
N VAL A 167 1.85 -3.86 -0.76
CA VAL A 167 1.88 -2.97 0.42
C VAL A 167 3.32 -2.72 0.80
N ALA A 168 3.73 -1.47 0.87
CA ALA A 168 5.02 -1.09 1.42
C ALA A 168 4.80 -0.35 2.75
N ALA A 169 5.42 -0.81 3.81
CA ALA A 169 5.25 -0.21 5.13
C ALA A 169 6.44 -0.51 6.06
N PRO A 170 6.77 0.40 6.99
CA PRO A 170 7.74 0.13 8.03
C PRO A 170 7.38 -1.09 8.86
N LEU A 171 8.38 -1.79 9.36
CA LEU A 171 8.20 -2.98 10.20
C LEU A 171 7.31 -2.71 11.43
N ALA A 172 7.35 -1.51 11.99
CA ALA A 172 6.52 -1.11 13.13
C ALA A 172 5.01 -1.25 12.85
N PHE A 173 4.58 -1.04 11.59
CA PHE A 173 3.17 -1.16 11.19
C PHE A 173 2.70 -2.61 10.99
N MET A 174 3.62 -3.56 11.06
CA MET A 174 3.28 -5.00 11.06
C MET A 174 2.79 -5.47 12.42
N ARG A 175 2.92 -4.65 13.46
CA ARG A 175 2.45 -4.99 14.82
C ARG A 175 0.91 -5.16 14.81
N GLY A 176 0.45 -6.30 15.31
CA GLY A 176 -0.98 -6.62 15.35
C GLY A 176 -1.58 -7.13 14.04
N LYS A 177 -0.79 -7.19 12.95
CA LYS A 177 -1.22 -7.83 11.71
C LYS A 177 -0.88 -9.33 11.76
N THR A 178 -1.68 -10.13 11.09
CA THR A 178 -1.42 -11.55 10.82
C THR A 178 -1.22 -11.72 9.32
N PHE A 179 -0.23 -12.50 8.93
CA PHE A 179 0.00 -12.83 7.53
C PHE A 179 -0.72 -14.14 7.21
N SER A 180 -1.57 -14.12 6.20
CA SER A 180 -2.24 -15.31 5.67
C SER A 180 -1.30 -16.11 4.77
N GLU A 181 -1.64 -17.37 4.51
CA GLU A 181 -0.85 -18.30 3.67
C GLU A 181 -0.65 -17.80 2.24
N ASP A 182 -1.56 -16.95 1.76
CA ASP A 182 -1.53 -16.32 0.45
C ASP A 182 -0.79 -14.95 0.43
N THR A 183 0.00 -14.68 1.47
CA THR A 183 0.77 -13.43 1.58
C THR A 183 2.28 -13.72 1.46
N PHE A 184 2.94 -13.06 0.49
CA PHE A 184 4.39 -13.06 0.39
C PHE A 184 4.97 -11.84 1.11
N VAL A 185 5.82 -12.06 2.11
CA VAL A 185 6.38 -10.96 2.92
C VAL A 185 7.89 -10.88 2.73
N ILE A 186 8.39 -9.68 2.44
CA ILE A 186 9.83 -9.39 2.36
C ILE A 186 10.19 -8.42 3.47
N LEU A 187 11.06 -8.85 4.39
CA LEU A 187 11.74 -7.97 5.34
C LEU A 187 13.13 -7.67 4.81
N ASP A 188 13.30 -6.50 4.23
CA ASP A 188 14.61 -6.03 3.74
C ASP A 188 15.39 -5.33 4.88
N GLU A 189 16.71 -5.29 4.76
CA GLU A 189 17.63 -4.73 5.77
C GLU A 189 17.38 -5.30 7.19
N ALA A 190 17.08 -6.59 7.27
CA ALA A 190 16.70 -7.27 8.50
C ALA A 190 17.76 -7.18 9.63
N GLN A 191 19.05 -6.96 9.29
CA GLN A 191 20.11 -6.74 10.26
C GLN A 191 19.91 -5.50 11.13
N ASN A 192 19.08 -4.55 10.69
CA ASN A 192 18.77 -3.32 11.43
C ASN A 192 17.60 -3.52 12.41
N THR A 193 17.06 -4.73 12.54
CA THR A 193 16.01 -5.04 13.52
C THR A 193 16.57 -5.30 14.89
N SER A 194 15.85 -4.87 15.93
CA SER A 194 16.06 -5.37 17.28
C SER A 194 15.55 -6.82 17.41
N VAL A 195 16.04 -7.54 18.42
CA VAL A 195 15.55 -8.90 18.73
C VAL A 195 14.03 -8.93 18.95
N ALA A 196 13.49 -7.90 19.61
CA ALA A 196 12.05 -7.78 19.84
C ALA A 196 11.26 -7.57 18.54
N GLN A 197 11.78 -6.77 17.61
CA GLN A 197 11.17 -6.55 16.29
C GLN A 197 11.23 -7.82 15.44
N MET A 198 12.35 -8.52 15.41
CA MET A 198 12.48 -9.78 14.68
C MET A 198 11.53 -10.85 15.26
N LYS A 199 11.48 -10.99 16.59
CA LYS A 199 10.52 -11.89 17.23
C LYS A 199 9.07 -11.53 16.86
N MET A 200 8.72 -10.25 16.93
CA MET A 200 7.41 -9.76 16.54
C MET A 200 7.09 -10.13 15.09
N PHE A 201 8.02 -9.95 14.16
CA PHE A 201 7.84 -10.25 12.73
C PHE A 201 7.65 -11.76 12.47
N LEU A 202 8.49 -12.61 13.06
CA LEU A 202 8.46 -14.07 12.85
C LEU A 202 7.25 -14.78 13.49
N THR A 203 6.50 -14.09 14.33
CA THR A 203 5.30 -14.63 14.99
C THR A 203 3.99 -14.14 14.37
N ARG A 204 4.02 -13.63 13.14
CA ARG A 204 2.86 -13.12 12.39
C ARG A 204 2.49 -14.07 11.25
#